data_bda6e363d4c0ccb6c1194e0f4c8ed77d
#
_entry.id   bda6e363d4c0ccb6c1194e0f4c8ed77d
#
_cell.length_a   1.000
_cell.length_b   1.000
_cell.length_c   1.000
_cell.angle_alpha   90.00
_cell.angle_beta   90.00
_cell.angle_gamma   90.00
#
_symmetry.space_group_name_H-M   'P 1'
#
loop_
_entity.id
_entity.type
_entity.pdbx_description
1 polymer ?
#
loop_
_entity_poly.entity_id
_entity_poly.type
_entity_poly.pdbx_seq_one_letter_code
_entity_poly.pdbx_strand_id
1 'polypeptide(L)'
;MSTTQAMSLGLIGLGVMGENLALNFERHGFAVAGFDLDADKRARFDERTQGLQARSCTSLAELVASLSAPRRILLMVPAGAAVDAVLAELRPLLSAGDVLIDGGNTLYSDTARRIAALQGSGILYLGMGVSGGEEGALHGPALMPGGDAAAWPLVAPMLQSIAARADDSEPCCEWMGPGGAGHFVKMVHNGIEYADMQMIGEAYWLMQEMMGLSPAQISAVFREWNAGELGSYLIGITADILATTDPLTGEALVLRILDTAAQKGTGKWTSQIALDLGAAAPTIADAVFARTVSALQPERVHASKH
;
A
#
# COMPACT_ATOMS: atom_id res chain seq x y z
N MET A 1 -12.68 34.04 20.38
CA MET A 1 -11.54 33.11 20.20
C MET A 1 -12.10 31.92 19.49
N SER A 2 -11.76 31.71 18.20
CA SER A 2 -12.18 30.52 17.48
C SER A 2 -11.44 29.32 18.12
N THR A 3 -12.17 28.44 18.79
CA THR A 3 -11.61 27.16 19.26
C THR A 3 -11.25 26.37 18.02
N THR A 4 -9.96 26.34 17.69
CA THR A 4 -9.46 25.47 16.62
C THR A 4 -9.87 24.05 16.98
N GLN A 5 -10.73 23.43 16.18
CA GLN A 5 -11.20 22.06 16.40
C GLN A 5 -9.98 21.13 16.41
N ALA A 6 -9.90 20.29 17.43
CA ALA A 6 -8.80 19.31 17.53
C ALA A 6 -8.89 18.29 16.39
N MET A 7 -7.76 17.94 15.80
CA MET A 7 -7.69 16.97 14.70
C MET A 7 -7.89 15.54 15.22
N SER A 8 -8.56 14.71 14.42
CA SER A 8 -8.88 13.32 14.75
C SER A 8 -7.73 12.36 14.45
N LEU A 9 -6.93 12.68 13.42
CA LEU A 9 -5.85 11.85 12.90
C LEU A 9 -4.65 12.70 12.50
N GLY A 10 -3.45 12.27 12.89
CA GLY A 10 -2.19 12.73 12.32
C GLY A 10 -1.77 11.81 11.16
N LEU A 11 -1.31 12.36 10.05
CA LEU A 11 -0.78 11.59 8.93
C LEU A 11 0.61 12.11 8.55
N ILE A 12 1.60 11.23 8.59
CA ILE A 12 3.01 11.55 8.31
C ILE A 12 3.42 10.86 7.02
N GLY A 13 3.85 11.66 6.05
CA GLY A 13 4.16 11.23 4.69
C GLY A 13 3.02 11.57 3.73
N LEU A 14 3.13 12.73 3.06
CA LEU A 14 2.16 13.27 2.10
C LEU A 14 2.55 12.93 0.64
N GLY A 15 3.03 11.69 0.44
CA GLY A 15 3.14 11.12 -0.90
C GLY A 15 1.75 10.72 -1.43
N VAL A 16 1.70 10.16 -2.65
CA VAL A 16 0.45 9.78 -3.34
C VAL A 16 -0.50 9.00 -2.43
N MET A 17 -0.01 7.95 -1.76
CA MET A 17 -0.85 7.13 -0.87
C MET A 17 -1.31 7.88 0.37
N GLY A 18 -0.40 8.61 1.04
CA GLY A 18 -0.73 9.33 2.27
C GLY A 18 -1.73 10.46 2.03
N GLU A 19 -1.53 11.23 0.98
CA GLU A 19 -2.44 12.32 0.60
C GLU A 19 -3.85 11.80 0.28
N ASN A 20 -3.96 10.71 -0.50
CA ASN A 20 -5.25 10.11 -0.84
C ASN A 20 -5.95 9.49 0.38
N LEU A 21 -5.21 8.84 1.29
CA LEU A 21 -5.77 8.37 2.55
C LEU A 21 -6.27 9.54 3.41
N ALA A 22 -5.53 10.64 3.50
CA ALA A 22 -5.96 11.82 4.26
C ALA A 22 -7.29 12.39 3.73
N LEU A 23 -7.44 12.49 2.41
CA LEU A 23 -8.69 12.91 1.76
C LEU A 23 -9.83 11.92 2.00
N ASN A 24 -9.52 10.62 2.01
CA ASN A 24 -10.50 9.59 2.31
C ASN A 24 -10.99 9.68 3.76
N PHE A 25 -10.09 9.85 4.73
CA PHE A 25 -10.46 10.08 6.13
C PHE A 25 -11.29 11.34 6.30
N GLU A 26 -10.90 12.44 5.68
CA GLU A 26 -11.64 13.71 5.77
C GLU A 26 -13.06 13.57 5.20
N ARG A 27 -13.21 12.92 4.06
CA ARG A 27 -14.52 12.65 3.43
C ARG A 27 -15.45 11.83 4.34
N HIS A 28 -14.88 11.02 5.23
CA HIS A 28 -15.63 10.25 6.23
C HIS A 28 -15.76 10.98 7.58
N GLY A 29 -15.48 12.29 7.61
CA GLY A 29 -15.72 13.15 8.78
C GLY A 29 -14.59 13.19 9.81
N PHE A 30 -13.41 12.70 9.48
CA PHE A 30 -12.23 12.78 10.35
C PHE A 30 -11.34 13.96 9.97
N ALA A 31 -11.17 14.91 10.86
CA ALA A 31 -10.26 16.02 10.66
C ALA A 31 -8.80 15.53 10.69
N VAL A 32 -8.00 15.90 9.68
CA VAL A 32 -6.64 15.36 9.45
C VAL A 32 -5.57 16.44 9.57
N ALA A 33 -4.55 16.21 10.40
CA ALA A 33 -3.30 16.97 10.42
C ALA A 33 -2.22 16.21 9.63
N GLY A 34 -1.74 16.77 8.53
CA GLY A 34 -0.71 16.16 7.68
C GLY A 34 0.68 16.71 7.96
N PHE A 35 1.72 15.89 7.79
CA PHE A 35 3.12 16.34 7.82
C PHE A 35 3.95 15.57 6.79
N ASP A 36 4.84 16.28 6.12
CA ASP A 36 5.93 15.71 5.31
C ASP A 36 7.17 16.57 5.51
N LEU A 37 8.35 16.00 5.37
CA LEU A 37 9.63 16.76 5.40
C LEU A 37 9.71 17.72 4.21
N ASP A 38 9.15 17.34 3.08
CA ASP A 38 9.10 18.13 1.85
C ASP A 38 8.04 19.24 1.94
N ALA A 39 8.50 20.48 1.87
CA ALA A 39 7.64 21.67 1.92
C ALA A 39 6.67 21.76 0.72
N ASP A 40 7.09 21.32 -0.46
CA ASP A 40 6.27 21.37 -1.67
C ASP A 40 5.09 20.38 -1.56
N LYS A 41 5.31 19.21 -0.94
CA LYS A 41 4.21 18.28 -0.66
C LYS A 41 3.22 18.85 0.35
N ARG A 42 3.70 19.54 1.39
CA ARG A 42 2.80 20.20 2.35
C ARG A 42 1.97 21.28 1.67
N ALA A 43 2.60 22.11 0.83
CA ALA A 43 1.90 23.16 0.09
C ALA A 43 0.84 22.60 -0.87
N ARG A 44 1.19 21.55 -1.62
CA ARG A 44 0.23 20.83 -2.48
C ARG A 44 -0.93 20.23 -1.69
N PHE A 45 -0.64 19.64 -0.54
CA PHE A 45 -1.68 19.10 0.35
C PHE A 45 -2.64 20.19 0.82
N ASP A 46 -2.13 21.35 1.26
CA ASP A 46 -2.98 22.48 1.68
C ASP A 46 -3.81 23.04 0.53
N GLU A 47 -3.27 23.07 -0.70
CA GLU A 47 -4.02 23.47 -1.89
C GLU A 47 -5.18 22.49 -2.17
N ARG A 48 -4.92 21.18 -2.12
CA ARG A 48 -5.94 20.15 -2.37
C ARG A 48 -6.98 20.04 -1.25
N THR A 49 -6.65 20.45 -0.05
CA THR A 49 -7.56 20.40 1.12
C THR A 49 -8.18 21.74 1.46
N GLN A 50 -8.07 22.75 0.57
CA GLN A 50 -8.67 24.04 0.79
C GLN A 50 -10.18 23.96 1.00
N GLY A 51 -10.66 24.45 2.15
CA GLY A 51 -12.07 24.36 2.57
C GLY A 51 -12.50 23.06 3.22
N LEU A 52 -11.60 22.08 3.35
CA LEU A 52 -11.82 20.81 4.03
C LEU A 52 -11.31 20.85 5.48
N GLN A 53 -11.65 19.82 6.25
CA GLN A 53 -11.14 19.65 7.62
C GLN A 53 -9.77 18.94 7.63
N ALA A 54 -8.87 19.37 6.76
CA ALA A 54 -7.52 18.86 6.68
C ALA A 54 -6.54 20.02 6.45
N ARG A 55 -5.36 19.95 7.06
CA ARG A 55 -4.29 20.94 6.88
C ARG A 55 -2.93 20.33 7.12
N SER A 56 -1.88 20.92 6.57
CA SER A 56 -0.52 20.54 6.90
C SER A 56 -0.05 21.16 8.23
N CYS A 57 0.98 20.56 8.79
CA CYS A 57 1.76 21.07 9.92
C CYS A 57 3.21 21.27 9.48
N THR A 58 3.91 22.21 10.11
CA THR A 58 5.30 22.52 9.79
C THR A 58 6.31 21.67 10.56
N SER A 59 5.85 20.97 11.62
CA SER A 59 6.66 20.10 12.46
C SER A 59 5.83 18.96 13.06
N LEU A 60 6.52 17.88 13.48
CA LEU A 60 5.89 16.78 14.22
C LEU A 60 5.31 17.26 15.55
N ALA A 61 5.97 18.20 16.22
CA ALA A 61 5.46 18.77 17.48
C ALA A 61 4.13 19.52 17.27
N GLU A 62 4.02 20.29 16.19
CA GLU A 62 2.76 20.96 15.82
C GLU A 62 1.67 19.94 15.50
N LEU A 63 2.00 18.89 14.70
CA LEU A 63 1.06 17.83 14.39
C LEU A 63 0.52 17.18 15.67
N VAL A 64 1.41 16.72 16.56
CA VAL A 64 1.03 16.06 17.82
C VAL A 64 0.20 16.98 18.71
N ALA A 65 0.57 18.27 18.81
CA ALA A 65 -0.16 19.26 19.61
C ALA A 65 -1.57 19.54 19.05
N SER A 66 -1.80 19.35 17.76
CA SER A 66 -3.10 19.57 17.12
C SER A 66 -4.10 18.43 17.35
N LEU A 67 -3.64 17.24 17.76
CA LEU A 67 -4.45 16.03 17.86
C LEU A 67 -5.20 15.92 19.20
N SER A 68 -6.42 15.38 19.16
CA SER A 68 -7.15 14.97 20.35
C SER A 68 -6.57 13.67 20.92
N ALA A 69 -6.49 13.59 22.26
CA ALA A 69 -6.08 12.36 22.96
C ALA A 69 -7.26 11.36 23.08
N PRO A 70 -7.01 10.04 23.03
CA PRO A 70 -5.74 9.43 22.65
C PRO A 70 -5.42 9.73 21.19
N ARG A 71 -4.19 10.18 20.95
CA ARG A 71 -3.76 10.58 19.61
C ARG A 71 -3.62 9.36 18.71
N ARG A 72 -3.99 9.51 17.44
CA ARG A 72 -3.85 8.48 16.40
C ARG A 72 -2.99 9.05 15.29
N ILE A 73 -1.88 8.37 14.98
CA ILE A 73 -0.93 8.87 13.99
C ILE A 73 -0.61 7.74 13.00
N LEU A 74 -0.93 7.98 11.73
CA LEU A 74 -0.64 7.08 10.61
C LEU A 74 0.65 7.50 9.91
N LEU A 75 1.59 6.56 9.78
CA LEU A 75 2.86 6.73 9.08
C LEU A 75 2.75 6.15 7.67
N MET A 76 2.92 6.99 6.66
CA MET A 76 2.98 6.63 5.24
C MET A 76 4.35 6.98 4.65
N VAL A 77 5.41 6.61 5.35
CA VAL A 77 6.81 6.87 5.00
C VAL A 77 7.48 5.60 4.46
N PRO A 78 8.62 5.70 3.75
CA PRO A 78 9.37 4.52 3.31
C PRO A 78 9.70 3.58 4.48
N ALA A 79 9.53 2.29 4.26
CA ALA A 79 9.84 1.27 5.27
C ALA A 79 11.31 1.27 5.68
N GLY A 80 11.61 0.71 6.85
CA GLY A 80 12.97 0.61 7.37
C GLY A 80 13.38 1.84 8.20
N ALA A 81 14.58 2.37 7.96
CA ALA A 81 15.18 3.43 8.77
C ALA A 81 14.35 4.72 8.87
N ALA A 82 13.56 5.05 7.83
CA ALA A 82 12.70 6.23 7.85
C ALA A 82 11.62 6.12 8.93
N VAL A 83 11.01 4.93 9.09
CA VAL A 83 10.03 4.69 10.17
C VAL A 83 10.71 4.81 11.53
N ASP A 84 11.89 4.22 11.70
CA ASP A 84 12.64 4.28 12.96
C ASP A 84 13.02 5.72 13.35
N ALA A 85 13.41 6.56 12.37
CA ALA A 85 13.70 7.98 12.59
C ALA A 85 12.45 8.76 13.04
N VAL A 86 11.32 8.58 12.36
CA VAL A 86 10.06 9.23 12.75
C VAL A 86 9.62 8.80 14.15
N LEU A 87 9.74 7.51 14.49
CA LEU A 87 9.42 7.00 15.82
C LEU A 87 10.31 7.63 16.92
N ALA A 88 11.62 7.80 16.64
CA ALA A 88 12.52 8.43 17.58
C ALA A 88 12.15 9.90 17.90
N GLU A 89 11.70 10.65 16.88
CA GLU A 89 11.22 12.02 17.05
C GLU A 89 9.85 12.12 17.72
N LEU A 90 8.93 11.19 17.42
CA LEU A 90 7.59 11.19 17.99
C LEU A 90 7.56 10.74 19.46
N ARG A 91 8.39 9.78 19.84
CA ARG A 91 8.36 9.17 21.17
C ARG A 91 8.35 10.17 22.33
N PRO A 92 9.18 11.22 22.36
CA PRO A 92 9.16 12.23 23.46
C PRO A 92 7.94 13.14 23.44
N LEU A 93 7.15 13.16 22.37
CA LEU A 93 5.98 14.00 22.19
C LEU A 93 4.67 13.29 22.54
N LEU A 94 4.71 11.96 22.66
CA LEU A 94 3.54 11.11 22.86
C LEU A 94 3.34 10.72 24.32
N SER A 95 2.13 10.31 24.64
CA SER A 95 1.70 9.88 25.96
C SER A 95 1.18 8.43 25.92
N ALA A 96 1.08 7.80 27.09
CA ALA A 96 0.45 6.50 27.22
C ALA A 96 -1.00 6.54 26.68
N GLY A 97 -1.37 5.53 25.91
CA GLY A 97 -2.65 5.41 25.22
C GLY A 97 -2.67 5.99 23.81
N ASP A 98 -1.67 6.77 23.40
CA ASP A 98 -1.55 7.22 22.01
C ASP A 98 -1.23 6.03 21.08
N VAL A 99 -1.74 6.07 19.85
CA VAL A 99 -1.63 4.99 18.87
C VAL A 99 -0.81 5.43 17.66
N LEU A 100 0.22 4.65 17.36
CA LEU A 100 1.00 4.76 16.12
C LEU A 100 0.60 3.63 15.17
N ILE A 101 0.37 3.97 13.90
CA ILE A 101 -0.02 3.04 12.85
C ILE A 101 1.02 3.15 11.72
N ASP A 102 1.81 2.11 11.49
CA ASP A 102 2.73 2.03 10.35
C ASP A 102 1.98 1.47 9.14
N GLY A 103 1.63 2.32 8.19
CA GLY A 103 0.92 1.96 6.95
C GLY A 103 1.85 1.68 5.76
N GLY A 104 3.17 1.64 5.97
CA GLY A 104 4.15 1.31 4.94
C GLY A 104 4.21 -0.18 4.60
N ASN A 105 4.95 -0.54 3.54
CA ASN A 105 5.26 -1.93 3.24
C ASN A 105 6.45 -2.41 4.09
N THR A 106 6.25 -2.44 5.40
CA THR A 106 7.26 -2.81 6.39
C THR A 106 7.40 -4.32 6.51
N LEU A 107 8.62 -4.81 6.72
CA LEU A 107 8.86 -6.21 7.07
C LEU A 107 8.23 -6.50 8.44
N TYR A 108 7.46 -7.58 8.54
CA TYR A 108 6.68 -7.92 9.74
C TYR A 108 7.56 -8.09 11.00
N SER A 109 8.80 -8.55 10.87
CA SER A 109 9.76 -8.66 11.98
C SER A 109 10.23 -7.30 12.50
N ASP A 110 10.32 -6.28 11.65
CA ASP A 110 10.61 -4.91 12.07
C ASP A 110 9.44 -4.32 12.87
N THR A 111 8.21 -4.63 12.48
CA THR A 111 7.02 -4.26 13.26
C THR A 111 7.05 -4.89 14.65
N ALA A 112 7.33 -6.18 14.75
CA ALA A 112 7.47 -6.87 16.04
C ALA A 112 8.59 -6.25 16.91
N ARG A 113 9.73 -5.92 16.31
CA ARG A 113 10.85 -5.23 16.97
C ARG A 113 10.42 -3.85 17.51
N ARG A 114 9.68 -3.07 16.73
CA ARG A 114 9.20 -1.73 17.13
C ARG A 114 8.19 -1.81 18.26
N ILE A 115 7.26 -2.76 18.22
CA ILE A 115 6.34 -3.03 19.34
C ILE A 115 7.13 -3.35 20.62
N ALA A 116 8.12 -4.25 20.54
CA ALA A 116 8.96 -4.59 21.68
C ALA A 116 9.75 -3.37 22.22
N ALA A 117 10.23 -2.47 21.34
CA ALA A 117 10.95 -1.26 21.74
C ALA A 117 10.06 -0.20 22.41
N LEU A 118 8.74 -0.24 22.20
CA LEU A 118 7.75 0.64 22.82
C LEU A 118 7.15 0.05 24.12
N GLN A 119 7.46 -1.21 24.45
CA GLN A 119 7.01 -1.81 25.70
C GLN A 119 7.38 -0.95 26.93
N GLY A 120 6.42 -0.80 27.84
CA GLY A 120 6.60 0.01 29.05
C GLY A 120 6.40 1.52 28.87
N SER A 121 6.32 2.04 27.62
CA SER A 121 5.99 3.45 27.37
C SER A 121 4.48 3.74 27.43
N GLY A 122 3.65 2.72 27.28
CA GLY A 122 2.19 2.85 27.15
C GLY A 122 1.73 3.32 25.77
N ILE A 123 2.64 3.63 24.83
CA ILE A 123 2.33 3.94 23.44
C ILE A 123 1.99 2.63 22.72
N LEU A 124 0.87 2.61 22.01
CA LEU A 124 0.37 1.45 21.29
C LEU A 124 0.83 1.51 19.82
N TYR A 125 1.18 0.35 19.23
CA TYR A 125 1.69 0.29 17.87
C TYR A 125 0.97 -0.77 17.03
N LEU A 126 0.55 -0.37 15.83
CA LEU A 126 0.01 -1.26 14.80
C LEU A 126 0.87 -1.19 13.55
N GLY A 127 1.17 -2.35 12.98
CA GLY A 127 1.61 -2.46 11.59
C GLY A 127 0.39 -2.75 10.71
N MET A 128 0.14 -1.91 9.72
CA MET A 128 -1.05 -2.00 8.89
C MET A 128 -0.70 -2.12 7.42
N GLY A 129 -1.01 -3.26 6.82
CA GLY A 129 -1.00 -3.39 5.37
C GLY A 129 -2.11 -2.54 4.74
N VAL A 130 -1.76 -1.83 3.67
CA VAL A 130 -2.70 -1.04 2.86
C VAL A 130 -2.68 -1.56 1.43
N SER A 131 -3.82 -1.91 0.86
CA SER A 131 -3.97 -2.40 -0.51
C SER A 131 -5.03 -1.64 -1.28
N GLY A 132 -4.87 -1.55 -2.61
CA GLY A 132 -5.79 -0.86 -3.52
C GLY A 132 -5.13 0.22 -4.39
N GLY A 133 -3.83 0.45 -4.24
CA GLY A 133 -3.12 1.47 -4.99
C GLY A 133 -3.64 2.89 -4.71
N GLU A 134 -3.41 3.80 -5.65
CA GLU A 134 -3.81 5.20 -5.55
C GLU A 134 -5.33 5.35 -5.45
N GLU A 135 -6.06 4.71 -6.33
CA GLU A 135 -7.52 4.73 -6.38
C GLU A 135 -8.14 4.12 -5.11
N GLY A 136 -7.61 2.97 -4.67
CA GLY A 136 -8.06 2.35 -3.43
C GLY A 136 -7.81 3.22 -2.21
N ALA A 137 -6.65 3.87 -2.10
CA ALA A 137 -6.36 4.78 -0.99
C ALA A 137 -7.39 5.92 -0.90
N LEU A 138 -7.86 6.43 -2.05
CA LEU A 138 -8.84 7.51 -2.13
C LEU A 138 -10.28 7.05 -1.94
N HIS A 139 -10.65 5.87 -2.45
CA HIS A 139 -12.06 5.46 -2.57
C HIS A 139 -12.45 4.26 -1.70
N GLY A 140 -11.50 3.51 -1.18
CA GLY A 140 -11.72 2.35 -0.31
C GLY A 140 -10.55 1.37 -0.37
N PRO A 141 -9.58 1.48 0.53
CA PRO A 141 -8.50 0.51 0.61
C PRO A 141 -8.93 -0.77 1.35
N ALA A 142 -8.30 -1.89 1.05
CA ALA A 142 -8.27 -3.01 1.99
C ALA A 142 -7.20 -2.76 3.04
N LEU A 143 -7.55 -2.86 4.32
CA LEU A 143 -6.70 -2.54 5.45
C LEU A 143 -6.46 -3.77 6.32
N MET A 144 -5.21 -4.04 6.67
CA MET A 144 -4.76 -5.22 7.39
C MET A 144 -4.01 -4.80 8.68
N PRO A 145 -4.70 -4.22 9.69
CA PRO A 145 -4.05 -3.82 10.94
C PRO A 145 -3.72 -5.03 11.82
N GLY A 146 -2.54 -4.99 12.45
CA GLY A 146 -2.11 -5.99 13.42
C GLY A 146 -1.08 -5.40 14.37
N GLY A 147 -0.98 -5.91 15.60
CA GLY A 147 -0.05 -5.39 16.58
C GLY A 147 -0.60 -5.43 18.00
N ASP A 148 -0.56 -4.30 18.70
CA ASP A 148 -1.10 -4.21 20.05
C ASP A 148 -2.64 -4.29 20.03
N ALA A 149 -3.20 -5.34 20.61
CA ALA A 149 -4.65 -5.57 20.62
C ALA A 149 -5.43 -4.43 21.29
N ALA A 150 -4.83 -3.74 22.25
CA ALA A 150 -5.44 -2.59 22.93
C ALA A 150 -5.62 -1.36 22.01
N ALA A 151 -4.85 -1.29 20.90
CA ALA A 151 -4.99 -0.23 19.90
C ALA A 151 -6.22 -0.43 18.99
N TRP A 152 -6.60 -1.67 18.72
CA TRP A 152 -7.64 -1.98 17.76
C TRP A 152 -8.98 -1.25 18.04
N PRO A 153 -9.59 -1.35 19.22
CA PRO A 153 -10.85 -0.66 19.49
C PRO A 153 -10.76 0.87 19.38
N LEU A 154 -9.55 1.45 19.50
CA LEU A 154 -9.35 2.90 19.38
C LEU A 154 -9.33 3.39 17.93
N VAL A 155 -9.01 2.51 16.97
CA VAL A 155 -8.84 2.87 15.56
C VAL A 155 -9.83 2.15 14.62
N ALA A 156 -10.42 1.03 15.04
CA ALA A 156 -11.30 0.22 14.21
C ALA A 156 -12.45 1.02 13.56
N PRO A 157 -13.23 1.85 14.30
CA PRO A 157 -14.34 2.59 13.68
C PRO A 157 -13.86 3.52 12.55
N MET A 158 -12.70 4.15 12.74
CA MET A 158 -12.11 5.06 11.77
C MET A 158 -11.57 4.32 10.55
N LEU A 159 -10.83 3.22 10.75
CA LEU A 159 -10.26 2.42 9.67
C LEU A 159 -11.34 1.71 8.86
N GLN A 160 -12.33 1.14 9.53
CA GLN A 160 -13.45 0.45 8.87
C GLN A 160 -14.36 1.40 8.07
N SER A 161 -14.45 2.67 8.45
CA SER A 161 -15.26 3.65 7.72
C SER A 161 -14.71 3.97 6.34
N ILE A 162 -13.37 3.99 6.19
CA ILE A 162 -12.69 4.32 4.92
C ILE A 162 -12.37 3.10 4.06
N ALA A 163 -12.54 1.90 4.59
CA ALA A 163 -12.20 0.66 3.90
C ALA A 163 -13.15 0.36 2.74
N ALA A 164 -12.67 -0.36 1.74
CA ALA A 164 -13.51 -0.99 0.73
C ALA A 164 -14.57 -1.87 1.39
N ARG A 165 -15.68 -2.09 0.71
CA ARG A 165 -16.77 -2.96 1.15
C ARG A 165 -16.84 -4.20 0.27
N ALA A 166 -16.97 -5.36 0.88
CA ALA A 166 -17.30 -6.60 0.18
C ALA A 166 -18.77 -6.60 -0.27
N ASP A 167 -19.16 -7.58 -1.05
CA ASP A 167 -20.54 -7.69 -1.61
C ASP A 167 -21.61 -7.73 -0.51
N ASP A 168 -21.30 -8.27 0.66
CA ASP A 168 -22.16 -8.30 1.85
C ASP A 168 -22.12 -7.01 2.68
N SER A 169 -21.42 -5.97 2.17
CA SER A 169 -21.20 -4.67 2.81
C SER A 169 -20.28 -4.69 4.02
N GLU A 170 -19.61 -5.81 4.32
CA GLU A 170 -18.59 -5.86 5.37
C GLU A 170 -17.34 -5.06 4.95
N PRO A 171 -16.73 -4.29 5.88
CA PRO A 171 -15.53 -3.54 5.56
C PRO A 171 -14.33 -4.48 5.38
N CYS A 172 -13.56 -4.28 4.32
CA CYS A 172 -12.29 -4.97 4.09
C CYS A 172 -11.20 -4.48 5.07
N CYS A 173 -11.52 -4.53 6.35
CA CYS A 173 -10.65 -4.06 7.44
C CYS A 173 -10.99 -4.80 8.73
N GLU A 174 -10.07 -5.69 9.15
CA GLU A 174 -10.19 -6.43 10.40
C GLU A 174 -8.81 -6.57 11.06
N TRP A 175 -8.78 -6.80 12.37
CA TRP A 175 -7.53 -7.02 13.10
C TRP A 175 -6.93 -8.40 12.76
N MET A 176 -5.74 -8.39 12.17
CA MET A 176 -5.07 -9.59 11.64
C MET A 176 -4.38 -10.44 12.72
N GLY A 177 -4.15 -9.89 13.91
CA GLY A 177 -3.46 -10.60 14.98
C GLY A 177 -2.36 -9.78 15.66
N PRO A 178 -1.68 -10.34 16.67
CA PRO A 178 -0.65 -9.64 17.42
C PRO A 178 0.66 -9.49 16.66
N GLY A 179 1.56 -8.65 17.16
CA GLY A 179 2.90 -8.45 16.62
C GLY A 179 2.91 -7.91 15.21
N GLY A 180 3.67 -8.54 14.32
CA GLY A 180 3.77 -8.14 12.91
C GLY A 180 2.66 -8.68 12.00
N ALA A 181 1.57 -9.24 12.53
CA ALA A 181 0.56 -9.97 11.75
C ALA A 181 -0.04 -9.15 10.59
N GLY A 182 -0.33 -7.87 10.78
CA GLY A 182 -0.85 -7.02 9.72
C GLY A 182 0.09 -6.90 8.51
N HIS A 183 1.34 -6.62 8.76
CA HIS A 183 2.35 -6.57 7.69
C HIS A 183 2.69 -7.95 7.12
N PHE A 184 2.57 -9.01 7.93
CA PHE A 184 2.73 -10.39 7.44
C PHE A 184 1.65 -10.75 6.42
N VAL A 185 0.39 -10.47 6.72
CA VAL A 185 -0.73 -10.70 5.80
C VAL A 185 -0.54 -9.89 4.52
N LYS A 186 -0.17 -8.60 4.63
CA LYS A 186 0.10 -7.77 3.45
C LYS A 186 1.29 -8.27 2.62
N MET A 187 2.34 -8.75 3.27
CA MET A 187 3.50 -9.33 2.59
C MET A 187 3.11 -10.55 1.76
N VAL A 188 2.32 -11.47 2.36
CA VAL A 188 1.83 -12.68 1.67
C VAL A 188 0.88 -12.31 0.52
N HIS A 189 -0.07 -11.38 0.76
CA HIS A 189 -0.94 -10.83 -0.28
C HIS A 189 -0.11 -10.35 -1.49
N ASN A 190 0.92 -9.54 -1.26
CA ASN A 190 1.76 -9.06 -2.35
C ASN A 190 2.56 -10.16 -3.04
N GLY A 191 2.98 -11.19 -2.30
CA GLY A 191 3.63 -12.37 -2.89
C GLY A 191 2.71 -13.11 -3.86
N ILE A 192 1.45 -13.33 -3.47
CA ILE A 192 0.43 -13.94 -4.33
C ILE A 192 0.18 -13.05 -5.56
N GLU A 193 0.04 -11.76 -5.38
CA GLU A 193 -0.16 -10.80 -6.48
C GLU A 193 1.01 -10.82 -7.49
N TYR A 194 2.25 -11.06 -7.03
CA TYR A 194 3.39 -11.25 -7.94
C TYR A 194 3.21 -12.51 -8.80
N ALA A 195 2.73 -13.60 -8.22
CA ALA A 195 2.44 -14.84 -8.94
C ALA A 195 1.32 -14.64 -9.97
N ASP A 196 0.25 -13.96 -9.59
CA ASP A 196 -0.87 -13.65 -10.51
C ASP A 196 -0.37 -12.83 -11.70
N MET A 197 0.40 -11.77 -11.46
CA MET A 197 0.95 -10.95 -12.53
C MET A 197 1.93 -11.73 -13.44
N GLN A 198 2.68 -12.66 -12.88
CA GLN A 198 3.56 -13.54 -13.66
C GLN A 198 2.73 -14.44 -14.59
N MET A 199 1.70 -15.10 -14.06
CA MET A 199 0.80 -15.96 -14.85
C MET A 199 0.07 -15.17 -15.95
N ILE A 200 -0.36 -13.95 -15.67
CA ILE A 200 -0.95 -13.04 -16.67
C ILE A 200 0.06 -12.74 -17.78
N GLY A 201 1.31 -12.42 -17.39
CA GLY A 201 2.39 -12.15 -18.36
C GLY A 201 2.72 -13.36 -19.24
N GLU A 202 2.77 -14.55 -18.66
CA GLU A 202 2.99 -15.80 -19.38
C GLU A 202 1.83 -16.14 -20.33
N ALA A 203 0.59 -15.97 -19.89
CA ALA A 203 -0.59 -16.15 -20.72
C ALA A 203 -0.59 -15.17 -21.93
N TYR A 204 -0.26 -13.90 -21.66
CA TYR A 204 -0.08 -12.91 -22.73
C TYR A 204 0.98 -13.34 -23.74
N TRP A 205 2.16 -13.74 -23.25
CA TRP A 205 3.27 -14.18 -24.11
C TRP A 205 2.90 -15.41 -24.97
N LEU A 206 2.25 -16.42 -24.39
CA LEU A 206 1.78 -17.60 -25.12
C LEU A 206 0.78 -17.23 -26.23
N MET A 207 -0.17 -16.35 -25.94
CA MET A 207 -1.15 -15.91 -26.93
C MET A 207 -0.51 -15.09 -28.06
N GLN A 208 0.44 -14.24 -27.72
CA GLN A 208 1.16 -13.44 -28.73
C GLN A 208 2.10 -14.28 -29.57
N GLU A 209 3.00 -15.04 -28.95
CA GLU A 209 4.10 -15.71 -29.66
C GLU A 209 3.71 -17.05 -30.30
N MET A 210 2.83 -17.81 -29.64
CA MET A 210 2.45 -19.13 -30.15
C MET A 210 1.14 -19.11 -30.94
N MET A 211 0.20 -18.21 -30.62
CA MET A 211 -1.08 -18.12 -31.31
C MET A 211 -1.13 -16.95 -32.32
N GLY A 212 -0.14 -16.06 -32.30
CA GLY A 212 -0.07 -14.90 -33.22
C GLY A 212 -1.18 -13.86 -32.97
N LEU A 213 -1.76 -13.79 -31.78
CA LEU A 213 -2.82 -12.85 -31.47
C LEU A 213 -2.27 -11.44 -31.25
N SER A 214 -2.96 -10.45 -31.78
CA SER A 214 -2.67 -9.04 -31.50
C SER A 214 -3.09 -8.67 -30.07
N PRO A 215 -2.53 -7.57 -29.47
CA PRO A 215 -2.93 -7.10 -28.17
C PRO A 215 -4.45 -6.87 -28.03
N ALA A 216 -5.10 -6.35 -29.08
CA ALA A 216 -6.56 -6.15 -29.08
C ALA A 216 -7.35 -7.47 -29.02
N GLN A 217 -6.88 -8.52 -29.70
CA GLN A 217 -7.49 -9.85 -29.61
C GLN A 217 -7.26 -10.48 -28.24
N ILE A 218 -6.08 -10.33 -27.66
CA ILE A 218 -5.77 -10.79 -26.30
C ILE A 218 -6.63 -10.03 -25.28
N SER A 219 -6.81 -8.71 -25.44
CA SER A 219 -7.74 -7.94 -24.63
C SER A 219 -9.16 -8.53 -24.60
N ALA A 220 -9.67 -8.98 -25.75
CA ALA A 220 -10.98 -9.60 -25.82
C ALA A 220 -11.05 -10.90 -25.01
N VAL A 221 -10.00 -11.72 -25.04
CA VAL A 221 -9.87 -12.95 -24.22
C VAL A 221 -9.89 -12.61 -22.73
N PHE A 222 -9.09 -11.61 -22.30
CA PHE A 222 -9.08 -11.18 -20.90
C PHE A 222 -10.43 -10.61 -20.45
N ARG A 223 -11.17 -9.92 -21.32
CA ARG A 223 -12.54 -9.48 -21.03
C ARG A 223 -13.52 -10.64 -20.80
N GLU A 224 -13.40 -11.69 -21.60
CA GLU A 224 -14.20 -12.90 -21.43
C GLU A 224 -13.86 -13.59 -20.11
N TRP A 225 -12.57 -13.74 -19.80
CA TRP A 225 -12.13 -14.28 -18.50
C TRP A 225 -12.61 -13.45 -17.31
N ASN A 226 -12.61 -12.12 -17.43
CA ASN A 226 -13.08 -11.23 -16.38
C ASN A 226 -14.59 -11.32 -16.13
N ALA A 227 -15.36 -11.78 -17.11
CA ALA A 227 -16.80 -12.04 -16.95
C ALA A 227 -17.11 -13.43 -16.36
N GLY A 228 -16.10 -14.29 -16.16
CA GLY A 228 -16.21 -15.65 -15.67
C GLY A 228 -15.49 -15.88 -14.34
N GLU A 229 -15.04 -17.11 -14.13
CA GLU A 229 -14.38 -17.56 -12.88
C GLU A 229 -13.07 -16.83 -12.56
N LEU A 230 -12.37 -16.29 -13.58
CA LEU A 230 -11.15 -15.51 -13.42
C LEU A 230 -11.41 -14.01 -13.19
N GLY A 231 -12.67 -13.62 -13.00
CA GLY A 231 -13.05 -12.22 -12.76
C GLY A 231 -12.28 -11.63 -11.58
N SER A 232 -11.44 -10.61 -11.84
CA SER A 232 -10.64 -9.94 -10.83
C SER A 232 -10.16 -8.57 -11.31
N TYR A 233 -9.73 -7.73 -10.35
CA TYR A 233 -9.15 -6.43 -10.67
C TYR A 233 -7.98 -6.55 -11.66
N LEU A 234 -7.04 -7.47 -11.45
CA LEU A 234 -5.86 -7.64 -12.31
C LEU A 234 -6.24 -8.10 -13.72
N ILE A 235 -7.18 -9.03 -13.87
CA ILE A 235 -7.68 -9.48 -15.18
C ILE A 235 -8.37 -8.34 -15.90
N GLY A 236 -9.23 -7.56 -15.20
CA GLY A 236 -9.93 -6.42 -15.76
C GLY A 236 -8.99 -5.33 -16.29
N ILE A 237 -8.05 -4.86 -15.46
CA ILE A 237 -7.09 -3.83 -15.89
C ILE A 237 -6.15 -4.33 -16.99
N THR A 238 -5.81 -5.63 -17.02
CA THR A 238 -5.01 -6.21 -18.12
C THR A 238 -5.75 -6.08 -19.42
N ALA A 239 -7.06 -6.39 -19.47
CA ALA A 239 -7.88 -6.21 -20.66
C ALA A 239 -7.86 -4.74 -21.15
N ASP A 240 -7.98 -3.79 -20.23
CA ASP A 240 -7.99 -2.35 -20.58
C ASP A 240 -6.63 -1.85 -21.05
N ILE A 241 -5.53 -2.27 -20.39
CA ILE A 241 -4.15 -1.96 -20.83
C ILE A 241 -3.91 -2.45 -22.25
N LEU A 242 -4.31 -3.68 -22.55
CA LEU A 242 -4.11 -4.29 -23.89
C LEU A 242 -4.97 -3.64 -24.99
N ALA A 243 -6.10 -3.03 -24.63
CA ALA A 243 -6.96 -2.26 -25.54
C ALA A 243 -6.47 -0.84 -25.76
N THR A 244 -5.60 -0.32 -24.89
CA THR A 244 -5.16 1.08 -24.95
C THR A 244 -4.14 1.28 -26.06
N THR A 245 -4.32 2.34 -26.84
CA THR A 245 -3.40 2.76 -27.90
C THR A 245 -2.56 3.94 -27.46
N ASP A 246 -1.30 3.97 -27.91
CA ASP A 246 -0.42 5.12 -27.74
C ASP A 246 -0.95 6.29 -28.61
N PRO A 247 -1.28 7.45 -28.03
CA PRO A 247 -1.83 8.59 -28.77
C PRO A 247 -0.84 9.21 -29.77
N LEU A 248 0.47 8.93 -29.61
CA LEU A 248 1.50 9.48 -30.49
C LEU A 248 1.73 8.63 -31.74
N THR A 249 1.63 7.31 -31.60
CA THR A 249 1.96 6.37 -32.69
C THR A 249 0.75 5.62 -33.24
N GLY A 250 -0.36 5.56 -32.50
CA GLY A 250 -1.53 4.75 -32.83
C GLY A 250 -1.34 3.24 -32.62
N GLU A 251 -0.18 2.79 -32.15
CA GLU A 251 0.10 1.39 -31.83
C GLU A 251 -0.45 1.02 -30.45
N ALA A 252 -0.55 -0.29 -30.17
CA ALA A 252 -0.93 -0.76 -28.85
C ALA A 252 0.08 -0.25 -27.79
N LEU A 253 -0.39 0.44 -26.75
CA LEU A 253 0.46 1.07 -25.75
C LEU A 253 1.37 0.04 -25.03
N VAL A 254 0.90 -1.19 -24.83
CA VAL A 254 1.68 -2.27 -24.19
C VAL A 254 3.01 -2.55 -24.90
N LEU A 255 3.08 -2.33 -26.23
CA LEU A 255 4.31 -2.51 -27.02
C LEU A 255 5.32 -1.36 -26.87
N ARG A 256 4.92 -0.28 -26.18
CA ARG A 256 5.73 0.92 -25.95
C ARG A 256 6.15 1.07 -24.48
N ILE A 257 5.61 0.26 -23.60
CA ILE A 257 5.99 0.26 -22.18
C ILE A 257 7.41 -0.29 -22.03
N LEU A 258 8.19 0.34 -21.15
CA LEU A 258 9.55 -0.12 -20.85
C LEU A 258 9.53 -1.57 -20.35
N ASP A 259 10.30 -2.42 -21.00
CA ASP A 259 10.44 -3.84 -20.68
C ASP A 259 11.30 -4.03 -19.41
N THR A 260 10.74 -3.67 -18.26
CA THR A 260 11.37 -3.93 -16.95
C THR A 260 10.31 -3.92 -15.83
N ALA A 261 10.44 -4.84 -14.89
CA ALA A 261 9.67 -4.89 -13.68
C ALA A 261 10.59 -4.91 -12.45
N ALA A 262 10.30 -4.03 -11.47
CA ALA A 262 11.04 -3.98 -10.22
C ALA A 262 10.27 -4.69 -9.10
N GLN A 263 10.93 -4.88 -7.94
CA GLN A 263 10.31 -5.38 -6.72
C GLN A 263 10.64 -4.47 -5.52
N LYS A 264 9.75 -4.45 -4.52
CA LYS A 264 9.92 -3.70 -3.27
C LYS A 264 10.25 -4.60 -2.06
N GLY A 265 10.53 -5.89 -2.29
CA GLY A 265 10.96 -6.85 -1.28
C GLY A 265 9.87 -7.77 -0.74
N THR A 266 8.57 -7.44 -0.83
CA THR A 266 7.48 -8.23 -0.23
C THR A 266 7.39 -9.65 -0.79
N GLY A 267 7.50 -9.85 -2.11
CA GLY A 267 7.53 -11.17 -2.74
C GLY A 267 8.75 -12.00 -2.30
N LYS A 268 9.93 -11.36 -2.23
CA LYS A 268 11.15 -12.00 -1.71
C LYS A 268 10.96 -12.46 -0.26
N TRP A 269 10.43 -11.61 0.61
CA TRP A 269 10.20 -11.96 2.02
C TRP A 269 9.18 -13.10 2.16
N THR A 270 8.13 -13.12 1.31
CA THR A 270 7.16 -14.22 1.28
C THR A 270 7.84 -15.52 0.90
N SER A 271 8.69 -15.53 -0.13
CA SER A 271 9.43 -16.72 -0.54
C SER A 271 10.40 -17.20 0.55
N GLN A 272 11.09 -16.29 1.23
CA GLN A 272 12.00 -16.61 2.32
C GLN A 272 11.27 -17.28 3.49
N ILE A 273 10.17 -16.66 3.98
CA ILE A 273 9.43 -17.24 5.11
C ILE A 273 8.71 -18.53 4.73
N ALA A 274 8.28 -18.69 3.48
CA ALA A 274 7.71 -19.95 3.00
C ALA A 274 8.72 -21.10 3.11
N LEU A 275 9.99 -20.87 2.74
CA LEU A 275 11.08 -21.84 2.91
C LEU A 275 11.34 -22.15 4.39
N ASP A 276 11.39 -21.13 5.24
CA ASP A 276 11.61 -21.30 6.69
C ASP A 276 10.49 -22.12 7.36
N LEU A 277 9.25 -21.94 6.90
CA LEU A 277 8.07 -22.66 7.41
C LEU A 277 7.82 -24.02 6.73
N GLY A 278 8.56 -24.36 5.66
CA GLY A 278 8.30 -25.53 4.86
C GLY A 278 6.98 -25.46 4.07
N ALA A 279 6.49 -24.24 3.78
CA ALA A 279 5.29 -24.02 2.99
C ALA A 279 5.62 -23.99 1.49
N ALA A 280 4.84 -24.72 0.68
CA ALA A 280 5.04 -24.75 -0.77
C ALA A 280 4.51 -23.46 -1.42
N ALA A 281 5.40 -22.63 -1.94
CA ALA A 281 5.07 -21.40 -2.66
C ALA A 281 5.93 -21.23 -3.93
N PRO A 282 6.00 -22.25 -4.83
CA PRO A 282 6.91 -22.21 -5.97
C PRO A 282 6.60 -21.06 -6.92
N THR A 283 5.34 -20.82 -7.27
CA THR A 283 4.93 -19.77 -8.22
C THR A 283 5.28 -18.37 -7.72
N ILE A 284 5.21 -18.13 -6.41
CA ILE A 284 5.65 -16.85 -5.82
C ILE A 284 7.17 -16.68 -5.98
N ALA A 285 7.93 -17.75 -5.71
CA ALA A 285 9.38 -17.72 -5.87
C ALA A 285 9.79 -17.50 -7.34
N ASP A 286 9.16 -18.19 -8.28
CA ASP A 286 9.38 -18.01 -9.70
C ASP A 286 9.09 -16.57 -10.15
N ALA A 287 7.99 -15.99 -9.73
CA ALA A 287 7.65 -14.59 -10.01
C ALA A 287 8.70 -13.61 -9.47
N VAL A 288 9.26 -13.87 -8.29
CA VAL A 288 10.36 -13.05 -7.72
C VAL A 288 11.62 -13.16 -8.57
N PHE A 289 12.00 -14.36 -9.03
CA PHE A 289 13.14 -14.54 -9.91
C PHE A 289 12.89 -13.92 -11.28
N ALA A 290 11.71 -14.08 -11.87
CA ALA A 290 11.34 -13.43 -13.13
C ALA A 290 11.49 -11.90 -13.06
N ARG A 291 11.02 -11.26 -11.96
CA ARG A 291 11.23 -9.83 -11.73
C ARG A 291 12.69 -9.44 -11.55
N THR A 292 13.48 -10.29 -10.91
CA THR A 292 14.93 -10.07 -10.77
C THR A 292 15.61 -10.06 -12.14
N VAL A 293 15.29 -11.04 -13.00
CA VAL A 293 15.79 -11.09 -14.39
C VAL A 293 15.26 -9.91 -15.20
N SER A 294 13.98 -9.56 -15.05
CA SER A 294 13.37 -8.42 -15.76
C SER A 294 14.10 -7.11 -15.44
N ALA A 295 14.50 -6.89 -14.18
CA ALA A 295 15.21 -5.68 -13.77
C ALA A 295 16.63 -5.56 -14.39
N LEU A 296 17.21 -6.66 -14.89
CA LEU A 296 18.51 -6.69 -15.59
C LEU A 296 18.35 -6.38 -17.09
N GLN A 297 17.54 -5.38 -17.42
CA GLN A 297 17.20 -5.06 -18.81
C GLN A 297 18.42 -4.80 -19.73
N PRO A 298 19.46 -4.05 -19.32
CA PRO A 298 20.65 -3.87 -20.15
C PRO A 298 21.38 -5.18 -20.48
N GLU A 299 21.50 -6.10 -19.52
CA GLU A 299 22.13 -7.40 -19.69
C GLU A 299 21.28 -8.30 -20.58
N ARG A 300 19.93 -8.29 -20.43
CA ARG A 300 19.02 -9.05 -21.31
C ARG A 300 19.10 -8.57 -22.76
N VAL A 301 19.11 -7.24 -22.98
CA VAL A 301 19.27 -6.65 -24.31
C VAL A 301 20.63 -6.98 -24.92
N HIS A 302 21.69 -7.02 -24.09
CA HIS A 302 23.01 -7.45 -24.59
C HIS A 302 22.99 -8.93 -24.99
N ALA A 303 22.48 -9.80 -24.13
CA ALA A 303 22.43 -11.24 -24.39
C ALA A 303 21.55 -11.61 -25.61
N SER A 304 20.49 -10.87 -25.89
CA SER A 304 19.61 -11.14 -27.04
C SER A 304 20.26 -10.92 -28.42
N LYS A 305 21.47 -10.33 -28.45
CA LYS A 305 22.23 -10.07 -29.68
C LYS A 305 23.23 -11.18 -30.01
N HIS A 306 23.37 -12.16 -29.13
CA HIS A 306 24.28 -13.29 -29.23
C HIS A 306 23.55 -14.63 -29.16
#